data_35509b51283dadfa09fa7f8c0d12f47d
#
_entry.id   35509b51283dadfa09fa7f8c0d12f47d
#
_cell.length_a   1.000
_cell.length_b   1.000
_cell.length_c   1.000
_cell.angle_alpha   90.00
_cell.angle_beta   90.00
_cell.angle_gamma   90.00
#
_symmetry.space_group_name_H-M   'P 1'
#
loop_
_entity.id
_entity.type
_entity.pdbx_description
1 polymer ?
#
loop_
_entity_poly.entity_id
_entity_poly.type
_entity_poly.pdbx_seq_one_letter_code
_entity_poly.pdbx_strand_id
1 'polypeptide(L)'
;MQVNAILFDVQSIQKYIFANNKLKANVGASYIVDRLFEDVLCKDVIENIGVEVDTTSWLTRSDSITSLSKPVYAAYIGGGNALVLVDNEHESLVQDIVKKFTTQVLIKYPGLKVGATTGSITLDGTQFSTDLSQLYKQLKANQFTLNPIVHPANTGLTTICDFSGDVADTVQSFGKDKRLVATSFTSKFEAFEAANTRLKKNLFNTEAIDWVFPSELEDLGQNKSTEKSKTGINDIAIVHIDGNNMGAHFRQCKTLEERSALSKRVAAKTLESFKALIEWIIAKYDILDEHLELAENMLPIRPIIVGGDDITFICNARIAVQASHYLMQQLLSDANGMSISSCAGIAVIPTSYPFFRGYEMAEQLCDSAKSKMRAYNTSHEVNESCWMDFAFLHGETAPTLEQFFANEYSSLTGNMHFGPYRVYSATDTNATKDMEALYQLLDCTTQFNEGKVMAQNKVKELRSILQDNEHMWTVFLEQLRNIDKSMPTVAGWDAFQEKLWAKVNGKMRTPYVDAIELMDYILPGLE
;
A
#
# COMPACT_ATOMS: atom_id res chain seq x y z
N MET A 1 -9.96 28.76 -24.53
CA MET A 1 -8.59 29.09 -24.99
C MET A 1 -7.83 27.79 -25.22
N GLN A 2 -7.18 27.62 -26.40
CA GLN A 2 -6.32 26.47 -26.70
C GLN A 2 -4.87 26.84 -26.42
N VAL A 3 -4.14 25.95 -25.74
CA VAL A 3 -2.74 26.14 -25.33
C VAL A 3 -1.94 24.86 -25.57
N ASN A 4 -0.62 24.97 -25.65
CA ASN A 4 0.25 23.78 -25.67
C ASN A 4 0.29 23.12 -24.30
N ALA A 5 0.33 21.80 -24.29
CA ALA A 5 0.37 21.00 -23.07
C ALA A 5 1.47 19.95 -23.13
N ILE A 6 2.14 19.76 -21.99
CA ILE A 6 3.07 18.65 -21.76
C ILE A 6 2.50 17.81 -20.64
N LEU A 7 2.29 16.54 -20.90
CA LEU A 7 1.89 15.56 -19.88
C LEU A 7 3.07 14.64 -19.58
N PHE A 8 3.50 14.64 -18.33
CA PHE A 8 4.51 13.72 -17.80
C PHE A 8 3.86 12.64 -16.95
N ASP A 9 4.49 11.46 -16.92
CA ASP A 9 4.05 10.33 -16.10
C ASP A 9 5.25 9.50 -15.64
N VAL A 10 5.29 9.19 -14.36
CA VAL A 10 6.30 8.30 -13.76
C VAL A 10 5.84 6.86 -13.92
N GLN A 11 6.65 6.07 -14.61
CA GLN A 11 6.33 4.66 -14.89
C GLN A 11 6.82 3.72 -13.78
N SER A 12 6.01 2.70 -13.51
CA SER A 12 6.38 1.60 -12.61
C SER A 12 6.89 2.11 -11.25
N ILE A 13 6.13 3.03 -10.64
CA ILE A 13 6.47 3.67 -9.36
C ILE A 13 6.78 2.63 -8.29
N GLN A 14 5.91 1.64 -8.09
CA GLN A 14 6.10 0.60 -7.09
C GLN A 14 7.38 -0.20 -7.36
N LYS A 15 7.65 -0.57 -8.62
CA LYS A 15 8.90 -1.28 -8.97
C LYS A 15 10.14 -0.45 -8.68
N TYR A 16 10.09 0.88 -8.86
CA TYR A 16 11.20 1.76 -8.52
C TYR A 16 11.40 1.86 -6.99
N ILE A 17 10.30 2.01 -6.24
CA ILE A 17 10.33 2.16 -4.79
C ILE A 17 10.83 0.86 -4.13
N PHE A 18 10.27 -0.27 -4.50
CA PHE A 18 10.50 -1.56 -3.85
C PHE A 18 11.60 -2.41 -4.52
N ALA A 19 12.49 -1.80 -5.30
CA ALA A 19 13.52 -2.51 -6.06
C ALA A 19 14.61 -3.19 -5.20
N ASN A 20 14.66 -2.95 -3.90
CA ASN A 20 15.67 -3.51 -3.01
C ASN A 20 15.14 -3.80 -1.59
N ASN A 21 15.96 -4.53 -0.80
CA ASN A 21 15.58 -4.96 0.55
C ASN A 21 15.97 -3.96 1.66
N LYS A 22 16.45 -2.76 1.32
CA LYS A 22 16.83 -1.75 2.31
C LYS A 22 15.71 -0.75 2.54
N LEU A 23 15.11 -0.78 3.72
CA LEU A 23 13.99 0.09 4.11
C LEU A 23 14.30 1.57 3.88
N LYS A 24 15.48 2.04 4.25
CA LYS A 24 15.91 3.44 4.02
C LYS A 24 15.86 3.82 2.54
N ALA A 25 16.30 2.94 1.65
CA ALA A 25 16.27 3.21 0.23
C ALA A 25 14.84 3.21 -0.34
N ASN A 26 13.94 2.35 0.18
CA ASN A 26 12.55 2.34 -0.24
C ASN A 26 11.82 3.62 0.20
N VAL A 27 12.06 4.09 1.42
CA VAL A 27 11.52 5.36 1.94
C VAL A 27 12.05 6.55 1.14
N GLY A 28 13.35 6.58 0.86
CA GLY A 28 13.94 7.62 0.04
C GLY A 28 13.46 7.60 -1.41
N ALA A 29 13.24 6.42 -1.98
CA ALA A 29 12.67 6.28 -3.32
C ALA A 29 11.23 6.82 -3.40
N SER A 30 10.41 6.53 -2.40
CA SER A 30 9.05 7.10 -2.30
C SER A 30 9.09 8.63 -2.23
N TYR A 31 9.98 9.18 -1.41
CA TYR A 31 10.18 10.62 -1.31
C TYR A 31 10.62 11.25 -2.64
N ILE A 32 11.55 10.61 -3.37
CA ILE A 32 11.99 11.09 -4.68
C ILE A 32 10.81 11.16 -5.64
N VAL A 33 9.95 10.13 -5.69
CA VAL A 33 8.77 10.12 -6.56
C VAL A 33 7.78 11.20 -6.16
N ASP A 34 7.50 11.36 -4.86
CA ASP A 34 6.59 12.39 -4.32
C ASP A 34 7.06 13.81 -4.67
N ARG A 35 8.38 14.05 -4.65
CA ARG A 35 8.97 15.36 -4.85
C ARG A 35 9.46 15.64 -6.27
N LEU A 36 9.47 14.64 -7.14
CA LEU A 36 10.08 14.71 -8.47
C LEU A 36 9.64 15.95 -9.26
N PHE A 37 8.33 16.15 -9.36
CA PHE A 37 7.80 17.23 -10.17
C PHE A 37 7.95 18.60 -9.49
N GLU A 38 7.84 18.67 -8.18
CA GLU A 38 8.03 19.95 -7.47
C GLU A 38 9.50 20.36 -7.45
N ASP A 39 10.43 19.45 -7.17
CA ASP A 39 11.83 19.80 -7.01
C ASP A 39 12.57 19.84 -8.36
N VAL A 40 12.37 18.84 -9.24
CA VAL A 40 13.11 18.79 -10.51
C VAL A 40 12.38 19.53 -11.63
N LEU A 41 11.07 19.25 -11.85
CA LEU A 41 10.36 19.89 -12.96
C LEU A 41 10.13 21.37 -12.69
N CYS A 42 9.55 21.73 -11.54
CA CYS A 42 9.24 23.12 -11.24
C CYS A 42 10.50 23.94 -10.93
N LYS A 43 11.26 23.58 -9.87
CA LYS A 43 12.38 24.40 -9.39
C LYS A 43 13.60 24.35 -10.30
N ASP A 44 14.05 23.13 -10.71
CA ASP A 44 15.30 23.05 -11.47
C ASP A 44 15.11 23.37 -12.95
N VAL A 45 13.92 23.10 -13.53
CA VAL A 45 13.70 23.26 -14.97
C VAL A 45 12.83 24.48 -15.29
N ILE A 46 11.57 24.52 -14.83
CA ILE A 46 10.61 25.57 -15.23
C ILE A 46 11.05 26.95 -14.72
N GLU A 47 11.42 27.08 -13.45
CA GLU A 47 11.87 28.36 -12.86
C GLU A 47 13.17 28.88 -13.48
N ASN A 48 13.93 28.02 -14.15
CA ASN A 48 15.20 28.36 -14.80
C ASN A 48 15.11 28.40 -16.35
N ILE A 49 13.88 28.49 -16.93
CA ILE A 49 13.71 28.45 -18.39
C ILE A 49 13.91 29.79 -19.08
N GLY A 50 13.99 30.88 -18.32
CA GLY A 50 14.32 32.23 -18.85
C GLY A 50 13.10 33.07 -19.24
N VAL A 51 11.90 32.68 -18.88
CA VAL A 51 10.65 33.42 -19.02
C VAL A 51 9.90 33.48 -17.70
N GLU A 52 8.88 34.35 -17.60
CA GLU A 52 8.00 34.35 -16.45
C GLU A 52 7.19 33.04 -16.38
N VAL A 53 7.11 32.45 -15.19
CA VAL A 53 6.46 31.15 -14.97
C VAL A 53 5.51 31.18 -13.77
N ASP A 54 4.55 30.27 -13.75
CA ASP A 54 3.71 30.02 -12.59
C ASP A 54 3.85 28.57 -12.13
N THR A 55 4.62 28.39 -11.06
CA THR A 55 4.85 27.10 -10.37
C THR A 55 4.09 27.02 -9.04
N THR A 56 3.08 27.87 -8.84
CA THR A 56 2.23 27.82 -7.64
C THR A 56 1.64 26.42 -7.49
N SER A 57 1.87 25.82 -6.34
CA SER A 57 1.38 24.47 -6.07
C SER A 57 -0.13 24.39 -6.29
N TRP A 58 -0.56 23.45 -7.11
CA TRP A 58 -1.98 23.19 -7.38
C TRP A 58 -2.76 22.83 -6.09
N LEU A 59 -2.08 22.29 -5.07
CA LEU A 59 -2.67 22.00 -3.75
C LEU A 59 -3.09 23.27 -3.00
N THR A 60 -2.34 24.36 -3.15
CA THR A 60 -2.58 25.64 -2.47
C THR A 60 -3.25 26.68 -3.35
N ARG A 61 -3.28 26.45 -4.67
CA ARG A 61 -3.89 27.37 -5.63
C ARG A 61 -5.39 27.51 -5.37
N SER A 62 -5.87 28.74 -5.26
CA SER A 62 -7.28 29.09 -5.05
C SER A 62 -8.01 29.50 -6.32
N ASP A 63 -7.26 29.93 -7.35
CA ASP A 63 -7.78 30.40 -8.63
C ASP A 63 -7.86 29.30 -9.68
N SER A 64 -8.82 29.42 -10.60
CA SER A 64 -8.95 28.53 -11.75
C SER A 64 -8.06 28.99 -12.89
N ILE A 65 -7.34 28.05 -13.53
CA ILE A 65 -6.55 28.35 -14.73
C ILE A 65 -7.49 28.27 -15.95
N THR A 66 -8.12 29.37 -16.28
CA THR A 66 -8.99 29.52 -17.47
C THR A 66 -8.29 30.20 -18.63
N SER A 67 -7.22 30.95 -18.32
CA SER A 67 -6.33 31.64 -19.28
C SER A 67 -4.92 31.69 -18.72
N LEU A 68 -3.92 31.81 -19.59
CA LEU A 68 -2.54 31.97 -19.19
C LEU A 68 -2.18 33.46 -19.17
N SER A 69 -1.76 34.00 -18.04
CA SER A 69 -1.18 35.34 -17.88
C SER A 69 0.34 35.32 -17.93
N LYS A 70 0.96 34.13 -17.87
CA LYS A 70 2.39 33.88 -17.99
C LYS A 70 2.65 32.82 -19.05
N PRO A 71 3.84 32.77 -19.66
CA PRO A 71 4.19 31.81 -20.70
C PRO A 71 4.07 30.33 -20.27
N VAL A 72 4.41 29.99 -19.03
CA VAL A 72 4.48 28.59 -18.56
C VAL A 72 3.79 28.43 -17.21
N TYR A 73 2.94 27.41 -17.10
CA TYR A 73 2.23 27.01 -15.86
C TYR A 73 2.48 25.56 -15.52
N ALA A 74 2.88 25.28 -14.29
CA ALA A 74 2.73 23.94 -13.69
C ALA A 74 1.28 23.78 -13.21
N ALA A 75 0.39 23.29 -14.08
CA ALA A 75 -1.05 23.37 -13.87
C ALA A 75 -1.59 22.30 -12.92
N TYR A 76 -0.98 21.11 -12.91
CA TYR A 76 -1.39 19.99 -12.08
C TYR A 76 -0.22 19.04 -11.81
N ILE A 77 -0.08 18.60 -10.57
CA ILE A 77 0.88 17.58 -10.15
C ILE A 77 0.13 16.62 -9.20
N GLY A 78 0.06 15.34 -9.53
CA GLY A 78 -0.59 14.36 -8.65
C GLY A 78 -0.65 12.96 -9.24
N GLY A 79 -0.64 11.93 -8.39
CA GLY A 79 -0.72 10.53 -8.82
C GLY A 79 0.40 10.08 -9.75
N GLY A 80 1.63 10.60 -9.56
CA GLY A 80 2.76 10.31 -10.46
C GLY A 80 2.72 11.03 -11.82
N ASN A 81 1.80 11.99 -12.00
CA ASN A 81 1.63 12.75 -13.25
C ASN A 81 1.85 14.23 -13.02
N ALA A 82 2.30 14.95 -14.07
CA ALA A 82 2.33 16.40 -14.10
C ALA A 82 1.84 16.93 -15.45
N LEU A 83 0.99 17.95 -15.39
CA LEU A 83 0.51 18.69 -16.55
C LEU A 83 1.13 20.10 -16.54
N VAL A 84 1.90 20.41 -17.58
CA VAL A 84 2.48 21.73 -17.81
C VAL A 84 1.78 22.37 -19.01
N LEU A 85 1.38 23.63 -18.88
CA LEU A 85 0.77 24.42 -19.95
C LEU A 85 1.77 25.47 -20.42
N VAL A 86 1.85 25.65 -21.73
CA VAL A 86 2.71 26.64 -22.39
C VAL A 86 1.86 27.44 -23.37
N ASP A 87 1.99 28.74 -23.36
CA ASP A 87 1.26 29.57 -24.33
C ASP A 87 1.73 29.33 -25.78
N ASN A 88 0.92 29.74 -26.75
CA ASN A 88 1.20 29.47 -28.16
C ASN A 88 2.35 30.33 -28.71
N GLU A 89 2.72 31.43 -28.07
CA GLU A 89 3.83 32.28 -28.48
C GLU A 89 5.19 31.67 -28.11
N HIS A 90 5.20 30.79 -27.12
CA HIS A 90 6.40 30.15 -26.60
C HIS A 90 6.48 28.63 -26.89
N GLU A 91 5.90 28.15 -27.99
CA GLU A 91 5.86 26.72 -28.37
C GLU A 91 7.24 26.05 -28.34
N SER A 92 8.32 26.77 -28.67
CA SER A 92 9.69 26.23 -28.63
C SER A 92 10.12 25.74 -27.24
N LEU A 93 9.54 26.30 -26.15
CA LEU A 93 9.84 25.88 -24.78
C LEU A 93 9.31 24.47 -24.47
N VAL A 94 8.31 23.98 -25.19
CA VAL A 94 7.73 22.65 -24.99
C VAL A 94 8.80 21.56 -25.05
N GLN A 95 9.59 21.57 -26.12
CA GLN A 95 10.65 20.57 -26.31
C GLN A 95 11.84 20.81 -25.35
N ASP A 96 12.15 22.06 -25.02
CA ASP A 96 13.20 22.41 -24.07
C ASP A 96 12.87 21.92 -22.67
N ILE A 97 11.62 22.09 -22.20
CA ILE A 97 11.17 21.59 -20.90
C ILE A 97 11.26 20.08 -20.84
N VAL A 98 10.74 19.37 -21.86
CA VAL A 98 10.81 17.90 -21.93
C VAL A 98 12.24 17.43 -21.88
N LYS A 99 13.12 17.98 -22.72
CA LYS A 99 14.52 17.59 -22.81
C LYS A 99 15.28 17.84 -21.49
N LYS A 100 15.14 19.05 -20.92
CA LYS A 100 15.82 19.41 -19.67
C LYS A 100 15.35 18.53 -18.52
N PHE A 101 14.03 18.36 -18.35
CA PHE A 101 13.48 17.55 -17.28
C PHE A 101 13.91 16.08 -17.37
N THR A 102 13.72 15.44 -18.53
CA THR A 102 14.11 14.02 -18.70
C THR A 102 15.61 13.80 -18.53
N THR A 103 16.45 14.75 -18.96
CA THR A 103 17.90 14.72 -18.74
C THR A 103 18.24 14.83 -17.26
N GLN A 104 17.60 15.76 -16.52
CA GLN A 104 17.85 15.90 -15.08
C GLN A 104 17.42 14.65 -14.31
N VAL A 105 16.28 14.03 -14.66
CA VAL A 105 15.85 12.78 -14.03
C VAL A 105 16.84 11.65 -14.29
N LEU A 106 17.32 11.52 -15.52
CA LEU A 106 18.28 10.48 -15.88
C LEU A 106 19.60 10.60 -15.09
N ILE A 107 20.05 11.84 -14.85
CA ILE A 107 21.30 12.12 -14.12
C ILE A 107 21.11 11.95 -12.61
N LYS A 108 20.04 12.54 -12.04
CA LYS A 108 19.83 12.57 -10.58
C LYS A 108 19.30 11.26 -10.02
N TYR A 109 18.40 10.60 -10.77
CA TYR A 109 17.66 9.42 -10.33
C TYR A 109 17.72 8.29 -11.36
N PRO A 110 18.90 7.72 -11.60
CA PRO A 110 19.05 6.61 -12.53
C PRO A 110 18.10 5.45 -12.16
N GLY A 111 17.45 4.88 -13.18
CA GLY A 111 16.44 3.82 -12.99
C GLY A 111 15.01 4.31 -12.82
N LEU A 112 14.78 5.61 -12.52
CA LEU A 112 13.43 6.19 -12.55
C LEU A 112 13.01 6.47 -14.00
N LYS A 113 11.89 5.89 -14.41
CA LYS A 113 11.38 6.03 -15.78
C LYS A 113 10.29 7.09 -15.83
N VAL A 114 10.45 8.08 -16.68
CA VAL A 114 9.46 9.13 -16.92
C VAL A 114 9.08 9.13 -18.38
N GLY A 115 7.78 9.05 -18.67
CA GLY A 115 7.20 9.26 -19.99
C GLY A 115 6.78 10.71 -20.17
N ALA A 116 6.81 11.19 -21.39
CA ALA A 116 6.29 12.50 -21.76
C ALA A 116 5.49 12.43 -23.08
N THR A 117 4.47 13.27 -23.16
CA THR A 117 3.77 13.54 -24.43
C THR A 117 3.43 15.02 -24.50
N THR A 118 3.34 15.52 -25.74
CA THR A 118 3.02 16.92 -26.03
C THR A 118 1.82 17.00 -26.94
N GLY A 119 1.04 18.04 -26.80
CA GLY A 119 -0.13 18.31 -27.64
C GLY A 119 -0.79 19.60 -27.26
N SER A 120 -2.00 19.84 -27.70
CA SER A 120 -2.78 21.02 -27.32
C SER A 120 -3.98 20.64 -26.47
N ILE A 121 -4.37 21.51 -25.57
CA ILE A 121 -5.51 21.33 -24.68
C ILE A 121 -6.36 22.59 -24.64
N THR A 122 -7.66 22.41 -24.57
CA THR A 122 -8.63 23.50 -24.46
C THR A 122 -9.01 23.68 -22.98
N LEU A 123 -8.75 24.85 -22.42
CA LEU A 123 -8.89 25.10 -20.98
C LEU A 123 -10.35 25.29 -20.52
N ASP A 124 -11.27 25.48 -21.43
CA ASP A 124 -12.68 25.74 -21.14
C ASP A 124 -13.61 24.63 -21.61
N GLY A 125 -14.65 24.38 -20.82
CA GLY A 125 -15.76 23.49 -21.15
C GLY A 125 -15.40 22.00 -21.19
N THR A 126 -16.28 21.22 -21.82
CA THR A 126 -16.17 19.75 -21.90
C THR A 126 -15.02 19.25 -22.77
N GLN A 127 -14.41 20.12 -23.59
CA GLN A 127 -13.32 19.77 -24.49
C GLN A 127 -12.04 19.41 -23.70
N PHE A 128 -11.80 20.02 -22.54
CA PHE A 128 -10.65 19.74 -21.65
C PHE A 128 -10.51 18.24 -21.36
N SER A 129 -11.60 17.60 -20.94
CA SER A 129 -11.58 16.16 -20.59
C SER A 129 -11.26 15.28 -21.81
N THR A 130 -11.75 15.67 -22.98
CA THR A 130 -11.48 14.94 -24.25
C THR A 130 -10.02 15.07 -24.65
N ASP A 131 -9.49 16.30 -24.65
CA ASP A 131 -8.10 16.59 -25.03
C ASP A 131 -7.13 15.91 -24.05
N LEU A 132 -7.39 16.00 -22.74
CA LEU A 132 -6.59 15.33 -21.72
C LEU A 132 -6.61 13.80 -21.88
N SER A 133 -7.77 13.22 -22.18
CA SER A 133 -7.89 11.77 -22.46
C SER A 133 -7.08 11.35 -23.67
N GLN A 134 -7.00 12.19 -24.69
CA GLN A 134 -6.19 11.93 -25.89
C GLN A 134 -4.70 12.00 -25.56
N LEU A 135 -4.26 12.98 -24.73
CA LEU A 135 -2.88 13.05 -24.26
C LEU A 135 -2.48 11.80 -23.47
N TYR A 136 -3.34 11.29 -22.58
CA TYR A 136 -3.08 10.03 -21.87
C TYR A 136 -2.96 8.83 -22.81
N LYS A 137 -3.79 8.74 -23.84
CA LYS A 137 -3.69 7.65 -24.84
C LYS A 137 -2.37 7.74 -25.62
N GLN A 138 -1.99 8.93 -26.01
CA GLN A 138 -0.72 9.17 -26.72
C GLN A 138 0.48 8.89 -25.84
N LEU A 139 0.43 9.31 -24.55
CA LEU A 139 1.46 9.02 -23.59
C LEU A 139 1.68 7.51 -23.42
N LYS A 140 0.60 6.73 -23.26
CA LYS A 140 0.69 5.27 -23.21
C LYS A 140 1.29 4.67 -24.47
N ALA A 141 0.88 5.14 -25.66
CA ALA A 141 1.46 4.68 -26.93
C ALA A 141 2.97 4.97 -26.98
N ASN A 142 3.40 6.17 -26.58
CA ASN A 142 4.82 6.53 -26.50
C ASN A 142 5.59 5.62 -25.54
N GLN A 143 4.99 5.29 -24.39
CA GLN A 143 5.60 4.41 -23.38
C GLN A 143 5.85 2.99 -23.92
N PHE A 144 4.96 2.45 -24.76
CA PHE A 144 5.15 1.15 -25.41
C PHE A 144 6.24 1.15 -26.50
N THR A 145 6.57 2.30 -27.07
CA THR A 145 7.62 2.42 -28.10
C THR A 145 9.02 2.64 -27.54
N LEU A 146 9.13 2.95 -26.23
CA LEU A 146 10.43 3.11 -25.58
C LEU A 146 11.13 1.76 -25.47
N ASN A 147 12.31 1.66 -26.06
CA ASN A 147 13.17 0.49 -25.88
C ASN A 147 13.51 0.33 -24.40
N PRO A 148 13.41 -0.90 -23.84
CA PRO A 148 13.86 -1.13 -22.49
C PRO A 148 15.34 -0.77 -22.37
N ILE A 149 15.71 -0.08 -21.29
CA ILE A 149 17.12 0.15 -20.96
C ILE A 149 17.70 -1.24 -20.67
N VAL A 150 18.55 -1.72 -21.55
CA VAL A 150 19.29 -2.96 -21.33
C VAL A 150 20.53 -2.58 -20.52
N HIS A 151 20.54 -2.93 -19.24
CA HIS A 151 21.77 -2.87 -18.47
C HIS A 151 22.75 -3.90 -19.03
N PRO A 152 24.00 -3.53 -19.36
CA PRO A 152 24.99 -4.49 -19.81
C PRO A 152 25.15 -5.57 -18.73
N ALA A 153 25.18 -6.83 -19.15
CA ALA A 153 25.48 -7.93 -18.26
C ALA A 153 26.85 -7.69 -17.59
N ASN A 154 27.02 -8.20 -16.39
CA ASN A 154 28.31 -8.15 -15.69
C ASN A 154 29.40 -8.76 -16.60
N THR A 155 30.26 -7.89 -17.08
CA THR A 155 31.41 -8.29 -17.86
C THR A 155 32.57 -8.40 -16.90
N GLY A 156 33.35 -9.26 -16.65
CA GLY A 156 34.46 -9.35 -15.67
C GLY A 156 35.25 -8.08 -15.38
N LEU A 157 34.89 -6.94 -15.99
CA LEU A 157 35.44 -5.59 -15.75
C LEU A 157 34.58 -4.74 -14.81
N THR A 158 33.37 -5.20 -14.47
CA THR A 158 32.43 -4.47 -13.62
C THR A 158 32.07 -5.29 -12.39
N THR A 159 31.73 -4.61 -11.30
CA THR A 159 31.19 -5.23 -10.09
C THR A 159 29.72 -4.90 -9.95
N ILE A 160 28.97 -5.77 -9.31
CA ILE A 160 27.54 -5.59 -9.06
C ILE A 160 27.35 -4.94 -7.70
N CYS A 161 26.43 -3.99 -7.61
CA CYS A 161 25.98 -3.42 -6.36
C CYS A 161 25.23 -4.48 -5.54
N ASP A 162 25.69 -4.74 -4.33
CA ASP A 162 25.10 -5.74 -3.42
C ASP A 162 23.62 -5.46 -3.06
N PHE A 163 23.17 -4.22 -3.22
CA PHE A 163 21.84 -3.78 -2.80
C PHE A 163 20.81 -3.70 -3.93
N SER A 164 21.23 -3.39 -5.16
CA SER A 164 20.30 -3.20 -6.29
C SER A 164 20.46 -4.22 -7.41
N GLY A 165 21.58 -4.94 -7.45
CA GLY A 165 21.91 -5.82 -8.57
C GLY A 165 22.37 -5.07 -9.84
N ASP A 166 22.38 -3.73 -9.84
CA ASP A 166 22.92 -2.90 -10.92
C ASP A 166 24.46 -2.90 -10.91
N VAL A 167 25.07 -2.47 -12.00
CA VAL A 167 26.51 -2.25 -12.05
C VAL A 167 26.90 -1.14 -11.07
N ALA A 168 27.87 -1.42 -10.20
CA ALA A 168 28.39 -0.43 -9.27
C ALA A 168 29.24 0.61 -10.02
N ASP A 169 28.97 1.88 -9.78
CA ASP A 169 29.58 3.04 -10.41
C ASP A 169 30.16 4.05 -9.42
N THR A 170 29.92 3.84 -8.12
CA THR A 170 30.39 4.74 -7.05
C THR A 170 30.78 3.97 -5.79
N VAL A 171 31.41 4.67 -4.83
CA VAL A 171 31.79 4.13 -3.51
C VAL A 171 31.06 4.88 -2.43
N GLN A 172 30.36 4.17 -1.56
CA GLN A 172 29.65 4.75 -0.41
C GLN A 172 30.14 4.14 0.91
N SER A 173 30.17 4.96 1.96
CA SER A 173 30.52 4.53 3.31
C SER A 173 29.27 4.12 4.09
N PHE A 174 29.30 2.92 4.67
CA PHE A 174 28.29 2.40 5.60
C PHE A 174 28.97 2.20 6.96
N GLY A 175 28.89 3.21 7.82
CA GLY A 175 29.66 3.24 9.05
C GLY A 175 31.18 3.24 8.76
N LYS A 176 31.89 2.18 9.16
CA LYS A 176 33.34 2.02 8.91
C LYS A 176 33.64 1.32 7.57
N ASP A 177 32.68 0.68 6.95
CA ASP A 177 32.86 -0.09 5.74
C ASP A 177 32.63 0.78 4.50
N LYS A 178 33.48 0.61 3.49
CA LYS A 178 33.28 1.19 2.16
C LYS A 178 32.84 0.10 1.20
N ARG A 179 31.74 0.37 0.48
CA ARG A 179 31.18 -0.56 -0.50
C ARG A 179 31.06 0.08 -1.88
N LEU A 180 31.24 -0.74 -2.89
CA LEU A 180 30.95 -0.38 -4.27
C LEU A 180 29.44 -0.49 -4.49
N VAL A 181 28.82 0.59 -4.90
CA VAL A 181 27.36 0.70 -5.03
C VAL A 181 26.98 1.40 -6.34
N ALA A 182 25.74 1.22 -6.76
CA ALA A 182 25.20 1.91 -7.92
C ALA A 182 24.57 3.26 -7.52
N THR A 183 24.72 4.28 -8.35
CA THR A 183 24.07 5.59 -8.15
C THR A 183 22.54 5.47 -8.07
N SER A 184 21.93 4.48 -8.75
CA SER A 184 20.50 4.15 -8.61
C SER A 184 20.08 3.77 -7.19
N PHE A 185 21.00 3.24 -6.40
CA PHE A 185 20.79 2.92 -4.98
C PHE A 185 21.14 4.11 -4.08
N THR A 186 22.29 4.77 -4.29
CA THR A 186 22.77 5.84 -3.40
C THR A 186 21.83 7.03 -3.38
N SER A 187 21.29 7.44 -4.53
CA SER A 187 20.31 8.54 -4.62
C SER A 187 19.08 8.31 -3.75
N LYS A 188 18.59 7.07 -3.71
CA LYS A 188 17.47 6.68 -2.86
C LYS A 188 17.86 6.68 -1.38
N PHE A 189 19.00 6.10 -1.06
CA PHE A 189 19.48 5.98 0.31
C PHE A 189 19.76 7.35 0.95
N GLU A 190 20.36 8.28 0.20
CA GLU A 190 20.66 9.65 0.64
C GLU A 190 19.38 10.50 0.84
N ALA A 191 18.31 10.22 0.10
CA ALA A 191 17.03 10.90 0.25
C ALA A 191 16.29 10.55 1.56
N PHE A 192 16.74 9.53 2.30
CA PHE A 192 16.05 9.03 3.50
C PHE A 192 15.87 10.08 4.59
N GLU A 193 16.89 10.87 4.92
CA GLU A 193 16.79 11.86 6.01
C GLU A 193 15.79 12.98 5.69
N ALA A 194 15.77 13.44 4.43
CA ALA A 194 14.78 14.41 3.97
C ALA A 194 13.36 13.82 3.99
N ALA A 195 13.23 12.55 3.57
CA ALA A 195 11.97 11.81 3.62
C ALA A 195 11.46 11.68 5.05
N ASN A 196 12.33 11.30 5.99
CA ASN A 196 11.98 11.10 7.39
C ASN A 196 11.54 12.42 8.06
N THR A 197 12.27 13.51 7.81
CA THR A 197 11.93 14.85 8.31
C THR A 197 10.57 15.31 7.80
N ARG A 198 10.29 15.14 6.49
CA ARG A 198 9.01 15.50 5.89
C ARG A 198 7.87 14.67 6.47
N LEU A 199 8.08 13.36 6.62
CA LEU A 199 7.09 12.44 7.14
C LEU A 199 6.71 12.80 8.57
N LYS A 200 7.70 13.02 9.45
CA LYS A 200 7.47 13.50 10.83
C LYS A 200 6.66 14.79 10.84
N LYS A 201 7.04 15.78 10.02
CA LYS A 201 6.33 17.06 9.91
C LYS A 201 4.86 16.90 9.47
N ASN A 202 4.59 15.95 8.59
CA ASN A 202 3.25 15.74 8.06
C ASN A 202 2.35 14.93 9.00
N LEU A 203 2.90 14.03 9.80
CA LEU A 203 2.13 13.07 10.59
C LEU A 203 2.08 13.40 12.09
N PHE A 204 3.05 14.11 12.63
CA PHE A 204 3.03 14.49 14.04
C PHE A 204 2.59 15.94 14.24
N ASN A 205 1.76 16.16 15.24
CA ASN A 205 1.53 17.47 15.80
C ASN A 205 2.73 17.79 16.72
N THR A 206 3.22 19.03 16.68
CA THR A 206 4.51 19.50 17.20
C THR A 206 4.71 19.43 18.73
N GLU A 207 4.11 18.51 19.48
CA GLU A 207 4.16 18.51 20.93
C GLU A 207 4.84 17.29 21.58
N ALA A 208 5.84 17.62 22.38
CA ALA A 208 6.40 16.95 23.56
C ALA A 208 7.21 15.65 23.38
N ILE A 209 6.84 14.68 22.56
CA ILE A 209 7.58 13.42 22.43
C ILE A 209 8.15 13.30 21.02
N ASP A 210 9.45 13.07 20.91
CA ASP A 210 10.08 12.80 19.60
C ASP A 210 9.85 11.33 19.20
N TRP A 211 8.67 11.06 18.66
CA TRP A 211 8.34 9.75 18.12
C TRP A 211 9.25 9.37 16.97
N VAL A 212 9.68 8.12 16.93
CA VAL A 212 10.62 7.60 15.96
C VAL A 212 9.95 6.54 15.08
N PHE A 213 10.10 6.68 13.77
CA PHE A 213 9.77 5.61 12.84
C PHE A 213 10.96 4.66 12.65
N PRO A 214 10.75 3.35 12.59
CA PRO A 214 11.78 2.37 12.30
C PRO A 214 12.57 2.69 11.03
N SER A 215 13.87 2.43 11.03
CA SER A 215 14.74 2.65 9.89
C SER A 215 15.29 1.38 9.26
N GLU A 216 15.18 0.27 9.96
CA GLU A 216 15.51 -1.08 9.47
C GLU A 216 14.30 -2.01 9.68
N LEU A 217 14.20 -3.09 8.91
CA LEU A 217 13.08 -4.05 9.03
C LEU A 217 13.11 -4.79 10.36
N GLU A 218 14.30 -5.05 10.86
CA GLU A 218 14.53 -5.72 12.14
C GLU A 218 13.95 -4.92 13.33
N ASP A 219 13.92 -3.60 13.23
CA ASP A 219 13.32 -2.74 14.26
C ASP A 219 11.80 -2.96 14.37
N LEU A 220 11.14 -3.34 13.28
CA LEU A 220 9.71 -3.64 13.23
C LEU A 220 9.37 -5.03 13.76
N GLY A 221 10.23 -6.01 13.50
CA GLY A 221 10.03 -7.41 13.87
C GLY A 221 10.47 -7.74 15.30
N GLN A 222 10.89 -6.78 16.12
CA GLN A 222 11.36 -7.06 17.46
C GLN A 222 10.23 -7.51 18.37
N ASN A 223 10.49 -8.65 19.02
CA ASN A 223 9.76 -9.08 20.20
C ASN A 223 10.78 -9.16 21.35
N LYS A 224 10.50 -8.60 22.54
CA LYS A 224 11.36 -8.76 23.74
C LYS A 224 11.64 -10.22 23.96
N SER A 225 12.86 -10.59 23.73
CA SER A 225 13.37 -11.86 24.21
C SER A 225 13.65 -11.76 25.69
N THR A 226 12.66 -12.00 26.54
CA THR A 226 13.02 -12.56 27.83
C THR A 226 13.70 -13.89 27.50
N GLU A 227 14.85 -14.19 28.10
CA GLU A 227 15.67 -15.40 27.83
C GLU A 227 14.89 -16.74 27.86
N LYS A 228 13.60 -16.71 28.19
CA LYS A 228 12.68 -17.86 28.29
C LYS A 228 11.73 -18.05 27.11
N SER A 229 11.54 -17.08 26.23
CA SER A 229 10.71 -17.27 25.03
C SER A 229 11.42 -16.79 23.76
N LYS A 230 12.40 -17.56 23.32
CA LYS A 230 12.94 -17.48 21.95
C LYS A 230 11.98 -18.03 20.89
N THR A 231 10.70 -18.03 21.14
CA THR A 231 9.67 -18.17 20.10
C THR A 231 9.40 -16.78 19.54
N GLY A 232 10.45 -16.14 19.00
CA GLY A 232 10.34 -14.84 18.39
C GLY A 232 9.64 -14.97 17.05
N ILE A 233 8.38 -14.57 16.99
CA ILE A 233 7.75 -14.18 15.72
C ILE A 233 8.42 -12.86 15.35
N ASN A 234 9.45 -12.94 14.51
CA ASN A 234 10.12 -11.75 13.96
C ASN A 234 9.48 -11.35 12.63
N ASP A 235 8.16 -11.47 12.56
CA ASP A 235 7.44 -11.21 11.33
C ASP A 235 7.01 -9.75 11.26
N ILE A 236 7.11 -9.22 10.06
CA ILE A 236 6.59 -7.93 9.67
C ILE A 236 5.44 -8.11 8.69
N ALA A 237 4.61 -7.12 8.58
CA ALA A 237 3.58 -7.08 7.56
C ALA A 237 3.81 -5.94 6.59
N ILE A 238 3.67 -6.22 5.31
CA ILE A 238 3.57 -5.22 4.26
C ILE A 238 2.09 -5.06 3.94
N VAL A 239 1.58 -3.86 4.10
CA VAL A 239 0.18 -3.51 3.86
C VAL A 239 0.11 -2.60 2.65
N HIS A 240 -0.71 -2.97 1.68
CA HIS A 240 -1.06 -2.16 0.52
C HIS A 240 -2.57 -1.92 0.50
N ILE A 241 -2.99 -0.65 0.53
CA ILE A 241 -4.39 -0.23 0.49
C ILE A 241 -4.57 0.71 -0.69
N ASP A 242 -5.56 0.43 -1.52
CA ASP A 242 -5.83 1.22 -2.72
C ASP A 242 -7.32 1.59 -2.81
N GLY A 243 -7.57 2.84 -3.16
CA GLY A 243 -8.92 3.41 -3.29
C GLY A 243 -9.69 2.84 -4.47
N ASN A 244 -10.95 2.47 -4.22
CA ASN A 244 -11.79 1.88 -5.25
C ASN A 244 -12.27 2.93 -6.25
N ASN A 245 -12.31 2.56 -7.53
CA ASN A 245 -12.91 3.35 -8.61
C ASN A 245 -12.35 4.78 -8.82
N MET A 246 -11.21 5.14 -8.22
CA MET A 246 -10.64 6.49 -8.31
C MET A 246 -10.41 6.94 -9.74
N GLY A 247 -9.92 6.07 -10.63
CA GLY A 247 -9.81 6.36 -12.05
C GLY A 247 -11.14 6.72 -12.72
N ALA A 248 -12.26 6.16 -12.27
CA ALA A 248 -13.60 6.52 -12.77
C ALA A 248 -14.04 7.91 -12.25
N HIS A 249 -13.80 8.20 -10.97
CA HIS A 249 -14.08 9.51 -10.38
C HIS A 249 -13.30 10.62 -11.10
N PHE A 250 -12.00 10.44 -11.35
CA PHE A 250 -11.19 11.40 -12.09
C PHE A 250 -11.62 11.56 -13.57
N ARG A 251 -12.15 10.52 -14.22
CA ARG A 251 -12.68 10.63 -15.58
C ARG A 251 -13.99 11.42 -15.67
N GLN A 252 -14.75 11.52 -14.58
CA GLN A 252 -15.97 12.32 -14.51
C GLN A 252 -15.69 13.83 -14.41
N CYS A 253 -14.50 14.22 -13.99
CA CYS A 253 -14.10 15.62 -13.93
C CYS A 253 -14.00 16.22 -15.34
N LYS A 254 -14.78 17.26 -15.58
CA LYS A 254 -14.89 17.93 -16.90
C LYS A 254 -13.88 19.07 -17.06
N THR A 255 -13.40 19.62 -15.95
CA THR A 255 -12.49 20.77 -15.94
C THR A 255 -11.23 20.46 -15.11
N LEU A 256 -10.18 21.26 -15.31
CA LEU A 256 -8.96 21.19 -14.51
C LEU A 256 -9.26 21.53 -13.04
N GLU A 257 -10.18 22.46 -12.78
CA GLU A 257 -10.59 22.86 -11.43
C GLU A 257 -11.26 21.68 -10.69
N GLU A 258 -12.26 21.01 -11.31
CA GLU A 258 -12.91 19.85 -10.73
C GLU A 258 -11.91 18.74 -10.40
N ARG A 259 -10.96 18.48 -11.32
CA ARG A 259 -9.90 17.49 -11.14
C ARG A 259 -8.97 17.87 -9.98
N SER A 260 -8.55 19.12 -9.90
CA SER A 260 -7.71 19.63 -8.81
C SER A 260 -8.44 19.56 -7.47
N ALA A 261 -9.71 19.97 -7.43
CA ALA A 261 -10.53 19.91 -6.21
C ALA A 261 -10.72 18.47 -5.71
N LEU A 262 -10.98 17.53 -6.61
CA LEU A 262 -11.07 16.10 -6.25
C LEU A 262 -9.74 15.60 -5.69
N SER A 263 -8.63 15.85 -6.38
CA SER A 263 -7.30 15.41 -5.94
C SER A 263 -6.90 15.99 -4.58
N LYS A 264 -7.21 17.27 -4.31
CA LYS A 264 -7.00 17.88 -2.99
C LYS A 264 -7.78 17.17 -1.89
N ARG A 265 -9.06 16.88 -2.13
CA ARG A 265 -9.91 16.18 -1.15
C ARG A 265 -9.43 14.77 -0.89
N VAL A 266 -9.05 14.02 -1.94
CA VAL A 266 -8.49 12.67 -1.80
C VAL A 266 -7.21 12.71 -0.98
N ALA A 267 -6.25 13.57 -1.33
CA ALA A 267 -4.98 13.70 -0.63
C ALA A 267 -5.16 14.10 0.85
N ALA A 268 -6.06 15.06 1.13
CA ALA A 268 -6.37 15.49 2.50
C ALA A 268 -6.99 14.33 3.31
N LYS A 269 -8.00 13.64 2.75
CA LYS A 269 -8.66 12.52 3.40
C LYS A 269 -7.68 11.39 3.72
N THR A 270 -6.82 11.02 2.78
CA THR A 270 -5.81 9.98 2.97
C THR A 270 -4.82 10.36 4.09
N LEU A 271 -4.31 11.59 4.06
CA LEU A 271 -3.38 12.07 5.08
C LEU A 271 -4.03 12.14 6.47
N GLU A 272 -5.26 12.67 6.58
CA GLU A 272 -6.01 12.74 7.84
C GLU A 272 -6.32 11.35 8.40
N SER A 273 -6.74 10.41 7.55
CA SER A 273 -6.99 9.02 7.96
C SER A 273 -5.71 8.34 8.47
N PHE A 274 -4.58 8.60 7.80
CA PHE A 274 -3.30 8.05 8.24
C PHE A 274 -2.79 8.70 9.53
N LYS A 275 -3.01 10.01 9.74
CA LYS A 275 -2.75 10.68 11.02
C LYS A 275 -3.56 10.05 12.15
N ALA A 276 -4.86 9.81 11.92
CA ALA A 276 -5.71 9.15 12.90
C ALA A 276 -5.19 7.74 13.27
N LEU A 277 -4.65 6.99 12.30
CA LEU A 277 -3.98 5.71 12.58
C LEU A 277 -2.75 5.89 13.48
N ILE A 278 -1.91 6.88 13.21
CA ILE A 278 -0.73 7.15 14.04
C ILE A 278 -1.14 7.58 15.46
N GLU A 279 -2.14 8.43 15.59
CA GLU A 279 -2.69 8.86 16.90
C GLU A 279 -3.30 7.67 17.66
N TRP A 280 -3.98 6.75 16.96
CA TRP A 280 -4.50 5.52 17.55
C TRP A 280 -3.36 4.61 18.05
N ILE A 281 -2.26 4.44 17.30
CA ILE A 281 -1.08 3.69 17.72
C ILE A 281 -0.43 4.34 18.95
N ILE A 282 -0.27 5.66 18.95
CA ILE A 282 0.29 6.40 20.09
C ILE A 282 -0.59 6.26 21.33
N ALA A 283 -1.90 6.36 21.20
CA ALA A 283 -2.84 6.19 22.32
C ALA A 283 -2.82 4.77 22.92
N LYS A 284 -2.39 3.78 22.15
CA LYS A 284 -2.25 2.38 22.59
C LYS A 284 -0.79 1.97 22.86
N TYR A 285 0.13 2.93 22.91
CA TYR A 285 1.57 2.65 22.97
C TYR A 285 1.98 1.77 24.16
N ASP A 286 1.41 1.97 25.35
CA ASP A 286 1.70 1.17 26.53
C ASP A 286 1.35 -0.32 26.34
N ILE A 287 0.21 -0.60 25.71
CA ILE A 287 -0.21 -1.97 25.37
C ILE A 287 0.73 -2.56 24.30
N LEU A 288 1.08 -1.77 23.30
CA LEU A 288 2.00 -2.19 22.24
C LEU A 288 3.40 -2.48 22.79
N ASP A 289 3.92 -1.62 23.67
CA ASP A 289 5.23 -1.83 24.31
C ASP A 289 5.26 -3.07 25.20
N GLU A 290 4.19 -3.35 25.95
CA GLU A 290 4.09 -4.58 26.75
C GLU A 290 4.24 -5.84 25.89
N HIS A 291 3.66 -5.86 24.69
CA HIS A 291 3.63 -7.02 23.82
C HIS A 291 4.76 -7.10 22.79
N LEU A 292 5.21 -5.96 22.26
CA LEU A 292 6.16 -5.87 21.15
C LEU A 292 7.59 -5.50 21.57
N GLU A 293 7.77 -5.02 22.82
CA GLU A 293 9.07 -4.57 23.35
C GLU A 293 9.76 -3.53 22.46
N LEU A 294 9.05 -2.45 22.22
CA LEU A 294 9.50 -1.38 21.37
C LEU A 294 10.74 -0.68 21.94
N ALA A 295 11.62 -0.18 21.09
CA ALA A 295 12.63 0.76 21.53
C ALA A 295 11.95 2.08 21.97
N GLU A 296 12.63 2.86 22.82
CA GLU A 296 12.07 4.09 23.37
C GLU A 296 11.48 5.01 22.27
N ASN A 297 10.23 5.36 22.42
CA ASN A 297 9.46 6.18 21.48
C ASN A 297 9.41 5.67 20.02
N MET A 298 9.73 4.41 19.78
CA MET A 298 9.65 3.82 18.45
C MET A 298 8.24 3.30 18.16
N LEU A 299 7.66 3.73 17.06
CA LEU A 299 6.36 3.25 16.60
C LEU A 299 6.51 1.93 15.84
N PRO A 300 5.63 0.93 16.05
CA PRO A 300 5.69 -0.36 15.35
C PRO A 300 5.15 -0.29 13.91
N ILE A 301 5.28 0.84 13.26
CA ILE A 301 4.80 1.12 11.90
C ILE A 301 5.75 2.04 11.16
N ARG A 302 5.91 1.82 9.86
CA ARG A 302 6.67 2.69 8.95
C ARG A 302 5.88 2.96 7.68
N PRO A 303 5.38 4.19 7.46
CA PRO A 303 4.79 4.60 6.19
C PRO A 303 5.84 4.62 5.07
N ILE A 304 5.47 4.12 3.90
CA ILE A 304 6.28 4.16 2.68
C ILE A 304 5.61 5.05 1.64
N ILE A 305 4.35 4.80 1.34
CA ILE A 305 3.54 5.61 0.42
C ILE A 305 2.32 6.08 1.20
N VAL A 306 2.09 7.38 1.26
CA VAL A 306 0.87 7.99 1.77
C VAL A 306 0.53 9.13 0.82
N GLY A 307 -0.20 8.85 -0.24
CA GLY A 307 -0.47 9.86 -1.25
C GLY A 307 -1.55 9.45 -2.24
N GLY A 308 -2.41 10.39 -2.57
CA GLY A 308 -3.57 10.10 -3.41
C GLY A 308 -4.48 9.08 -2.72
N ASP A 309 -4.83 8.04 -3.43
CA ASP A 309 -5.64 6.90 -2.98
C ASP A 309 -4.80 5.65 -2.62
N ASP A 310 -3.49 5.71 -2.85
CA ASP A 310 -2.53 4.61 -2.58
C ASP A 310 -1.84 4.82 -1.23
N ILE A 311 -1.96 3.83 -0.37
CA ILE A 311 -1.30 3.78 0.94
C ILE A 311 -0.51 2.48 1.03
N THR A 312 0.79 2.59 1.28
CA THR A 312 1.63 1.44 1.59
C THR A 312 2.43 1.72 2.85
N PHE A 313 2.33 0.83 3.81
CA PHE A 313 3.13 0.88 5.04
C PHE A 313 3.61 -0.51 5.45
N ILE A 314 4.62 -0.51 6.31
CA ILE A 314 5.12 -1.72 6.95
C ILE A 314 4.87 -1.59 8.45
N CYS A 315 4.50 -2.66 9.10
CA CYS A 315 4.32 -2.67 10.54
C CYS A 315 4.75 -4.02 11.14
N ASN A 316 4.81 -4.08 12.48
CA ASN A 316 4.87 -5.37 13.14
C ASN A 316 3.66 -6.21 12.74
N ALA A 317 3.89 -7.47 12.40
CA ALA A 317 2.83 -8.35 11.90
C ALA A 317 1.63 -8.47 12.86
N ARG A 318 1.87 -8.37 14.17
CA ARG A 318 0.84 -8.53 15.22
C ARG A 318 -0.18 -7.39 15.30
N ILE A 319 0.05 -6.28 14.60
CA ILE A 319 -0.91 -5.16 14.53
C ILE A 319 -1.51 -4.97 13.12
N ALA A 320 -1.01 -5.70 12.13
CA ALA A 320 -1.28 -5.39 10.72
C ALA A 320 -2.77 -5.39 10.36
N VAL A 321 -3.50 -6.43 10.74
CA VAL A 321 -4.93 -6.55 10.43
C VAL A 321 -5.75 -5.49 11.18
N GLN A 322 -5.47 -5.28 12.47
CA GLN A 322 -6.18 -4.29 13.30
C GLN A 322 -5.88 -2.86 12.85
N ALA A 323 -4.62 -2.53 12.56
CA ALA A 323 -4.22 -1.22 12.03
C ALA A 323 -4.84 -0.94 10.64
N SER A 324 -4.85 -1.94 9.76
CA SER A 324 -5.47 -1.83 8.44
C SER A 324 -6.99 -1.67 8.53
N HIS A 325 -7.62 -2.43 9.40
CA HIS A 325 -9.07 -2.32 9.68
C HIS A 325 -9.42 -0.91 10.16
N TYR A 326 -8.69 -0.40 11.16
CA TYR A 326 -8.88 0.95 11.68
C TYR A 326 -8.70 2.00 10.58
N LEU A 327 -7.62 1.92 9.80
CA LEU A 327 -7.35 2.88 8.72
C LEU A 327 -8.45 2.85 7.65
N MET A 328 -8.91 1.68 7.23
CA MET A 328 -10.00 1.56 6.25
C MET A 328 -11.32 2.13 6.79
N GLN A 329 -11.60 1.98 8.08
CA GLN A 329 -12.76 2.63 8.72
C GLN A 329 -12.61 4.16 8.74
N GLN A 330 -11.42 4.69 8.98
CA GLN A 330 -11.16 6.13 8.88
C GLN A 330 -11.35 6.65 7.44
N LEU A 331 -10.89 5.92 6.43
CA LEU A 331 -11.13 6.27 5.02
C LEU A 331 -12.61 6.28 4.66
N LEU A 332 -13.39 5.32 5.18
CA LEU A 332 -14.84 5.23 4.99
C LEU A 332 -15.63 6.31 5.72
N SER A 333 -15.10 6.87 6.80
CA SER A 333 -15.80 7.89 7.57
C SER A 333 -16.00 9.16 6.74
N ASP A 334 -17.23 9.71 6.77
CA ASP A 334 -17.58 10.94 6.01
C ASP A 334 -17.47 12.21 6.87
N ALA A 335 -16.50 12.25 7.80
CA ALA A 335 -16.38 13.36 8.75
C ALA A 335 -16.13 14.72 8.08
N ASN A 336 -15.51 14.76 6.89
CA ASN A 336 -15.13 15.98 6.16
C ASN A 336 -15.78 16.07 4.75
N GLY A 337 -16.91 15.42 4.53
CA GLY A 337 -17.62 15.45 3.24
C GLY A 337 -16.94 14.63 2.14
N MET A 338 -16.06 13.70 2.52
CA MET A 338 -15.45 12.73 1.61
C MET A 338 -15.24 11.38 2.29
N SER A 339 -15.78 10.34 1.68
CA SER A 339 -15.54 8.95 2.02
C SER A 339 -14.76 8.27 0.90
N ILE A 340 -13.78 7.45 1.24
CA ILE A 340 -13.01 6.65 0.29
C ILE A 340 -13.24 5.18 0.61
N SER A 341 -13.93 4.47 -0.30
CA SER A 341 -13.95 3.01 -0.26
C SER A 341 -12.60 2.47 -0.76
N SER A 342 -12.10 1.41 -0.14
CA SER A 342 -10.78 0.87 -0.44
C SER A 342 -10.74 -0.65 -0.34
N CYS A 343 -9.73 -1.25 -0.97
CA CYS A 343 -9.36 -2.63 -0.77
C CYS A 343 -7.94 -2.72 -0.22
N ALA A 344 -7.69 -3.72 0.61
CA ALA A 344 -6.39 -3.94 1.25
C ALA A 344 -5.85 -5.33 0.98
N GLY A 345 -4.52 -5.43 0.83
CA GLY A 345 -3.77 -6.67 0.85
C GLY A 345 -2.68 -6.61 1.91
N ILE A 346 -2.58 -7.65 2.74
CA ILE A 346 -1.62 -7.76 3.84
C ILE A 346 -0.77 -9.01 3.65
N ALA A 347 0.52 -8.82 3.40
CA ALA A 347 1.49 -9.92 3.36
C ALA A 347 2.31 -9.93 4.65
N VAL A 348 2.12 -10.96 5.47
CA VAL A 348 2.94 -11.21 6.67
C VAL A 348 4.15 -12.04 6.24
N ILE A 349 5.36 -11.53 6.53
CA ILE A 349 6.62 -12.12 6.09
C ILE A 349 7.66 -12.08 7.21
N PRO A 350 8.60 -13.04 7.28
CA PRO A 350 9.79 -12.91 8.12
C PRO A 350 10.64 -11.69 7.70
N THR A 351 11.31 -11.03 8.65
CA THR A 351 12.22 -9.89 8.35
C THR A 351 13.32 -10.22 7.35
N SER A 352 13.71 -11.49 7.24
CA SER A 352 14.71 -11.98 6.28
C SER A 352 14.15 -12.28 4.88
N TYR A 353 12.83 -12.25 4.71
CA TYR A 353 12.19 -12.50 3.42
C TYR A 353 12.48 -11.37 2.42
N PRO A 354 12.67 -11.65 1.11
CA PRO A 354 12.89 -10.61 0.12
C PRO A 354 11.74 -9.61 0.09
N PHE A 355 12.02 -8.37 0.49
CA PHE A 355 11.00 -7.34 0.69
C PHE A 355 10.13 -7.10 -0.55
N PHE A 356 10.76 -7.03 -1.72
CA PHE A 356 10.05 -6.82 -2.97
C PHE A 356 9.01 -7.93 -3.26
N ARG A 357 9.32 -9.19 -2.88
CA ARG A 357 8.40 -10.31 -3.00
C ARG A 357 7.21 -10.18 -2.05
N GLY A 358 7.47 -9.75 -0.83
CA GLY A 358 6.41 -9.45 0.14
C GLY A 358 5.47 -8.36 -0.37
N TYR A 359 6.02 -7.31 -1.00
CA TYR A 359 5.20 -6.26 -1.60
C TYR A 359 4.37 -6.78 -2.79
N GLU A 360 4.96 -7.56 -3.71
CA GLU A 360 4.22 -8.18 -4.81
C GLU A 360 3.05 -9.05 -4.30
N MET A 361 3.23 -9.76 -3.19
CA MET A 361 2.16 -10.55 -2.58
C MET A 361 1.08 -9.66 -1.97
N ALA A 362 1.44 -8.56 -1.30
CA ALA A 362 0.46 -7.60 -0.77
C ALA A 362 -0.36 -6.96 -1.89
N GLU A 363 0.26 -6.61 -3.02
CA GLU A 363 -0.42 -6.10 -4.22
C GLU A 363 -1.40 -7.14 -4.80
N GLN A 364 -0.98 -8.40 -4.95
CA GLN A 364 -1.84 -9.48 -5.43
C GLN A 364 -3.01 -9.76 -4.48
N LEU A 365 -2.81 -9.66 -3.15
CA LEU A 365 -3.87 -9.78 -2.15
C LEU A 365 -4.88 -8.61 -2.26
N CYS A 366 -4.40 -7.40 -2.47
CA CYS A 366 -5.27 -6.24 -2.75
C CYS A 366 -6.08 -6.46 -4.03
N ASP A 367 -5.47 -7.00 -5.09
CA ASP A 367 -6.18 -7.34 -6.33
C ASP A 367 -7.20 -8.47 -6.14
N SER A 368 -6.93 -9.46 -5.28
CA SER A 368 -7.89 -10.47 -4.83
C SER A 368 -9.10 -9.81 -4.16
N ALA A 369 -8.86 -8.92 -3.21
CA ALA A 369 -9.90 -8.14 -2.52
C ALA A 369 -10.72 -7.29 -3.51
N LYS A 370 -10.08 -6.61 -4.47
CA LYS A 370 -10.77 -5.86 -5.54
C LYS A 370 -11.62 -6.73 -6.45
N SER A 371 -11.14 -7.93 -6.77
CA SER A 371 -11.88 -8.89 -7.60
C SER A 371 -13.13 -9.38 -6.87
N LYS A 372 -13.01 -9.69 -5.58
CA LYS A 372 -14.13 -10.03 -4.71
C LYS A 372 -15.13 -8.88 -4.58
N MET A 373 -14.64 -7.66 -4.36
CA MET A 373 -15.44 -6.44 -4.30
C MET A 373 -16.29 -6.25 -5.55
N ARG A 374 -15.69 -6.36 -6.73
CA ARG A 374 -16.41 -6.21 -8.02
C ARG A 374 -17.50 -7.26 -8.19
N ALA A 375 -17.21 -8.52 -7.87
CA ALA A 375 -18.19 -9.61 -7.93
C ALA A 375 -19.35 -9.39 -6.95
N TYR A 376 -19.03 -8.99 -5.72
CA TYR A 376 -20.03 -8.69 -4.68
C TYR A 376 -20.91 -7.50 -5.09
N ASN A 377 -20.31 -6.38 -5.48
CA ASN A 377 -21.04 -5.17 -5.85
C ASN A 377 -22.00 -5.44 -7.02
N THR A 378 -21.57 -6.23 -8.02
CA THR A 378 -22.42 -6.61 -9.16
C THR A 378 -23.60 -7.48 -8.72
N SER A 379 -23.37 -8.47 -7.85
CA SER A 379 -24.42 -9.43 -7.44
C SER A 379 -25.42 -8.85 -6.45
N HIS A 380 -25.06 -7.81 -5.69
CA HIS A 380 -25.89 -7.18 -4.67
C HIS A 380 -26.36 -5.77 -5.05
N GLU A 381 -26.05 -5.31 -6.27
CA GLU A 381 -26.39 -3.97 -6.76
C GLU A 381 -25.92 -2.84 -5.84
N VAL A 382 -24.73 -3.02 -5.23
CA VAL A 382 -24.09 -2.04 -4.35
C VAL A 382 -23.05 -1.25 -5.13
N ASN A 383 -23.00 0.05 -4.94
CA ASN A 383 -22.04 0.90 -5.68
C ASN A 383 -20.59 0.67 -5.22
N GLU A 384 -20.36 0.57 -3.92
CA GLU A 384 -19.04 0.45 -3.32
C GLU A 384 -19.08 -0.43 -2.06
N SER A 385 -18.02 -1.20 -1.87
CA SER A 385 -17.76 -1.97 -0.65
C SER A 385 -16.25 -2.10 -0.43
N CYS A 386 -15.84 -2.29 0.83
CA CYS A 386 -14.43 -2.42 1.21
C CYS A 386 -14.11 -3.86 1.55
N TRP A 387 -12.95 -4.32 1.11
CA TRP A 387 -12.52 -5.70 1.29
C TRP A 387 -11.03 -5.77 1.64
N MET A 388 -10.67 -6.76 2.46
CA MET A 388 -9.29 -7.02 2.90
C MET A 388 -8.96 -8.48 2.68
N ASP A 389 -7.78 -8.73 2.15
CA ASP A 389 -7.22 -10.08 2.04
C ASP A 389 -5.83 -10.12 2.68
N PHE A 390 -5.43 -11.28 3.20
CA PHE A 390 -4.14 -11.44 3.86
C PHE A 390 -3.56 -12.83 3.66
N ALA A 391 -2.23 -12.93 3.78
CA ALA A 391 -1.52 -14.20 3.74
C ALA A 391 -0.30 -14.19 4.66
N PHE A 392 0.01 -15.37 5.23
CA PHE A 392 1.15 -15.62 6.10
C PHE A 392 2.20 -16.42 5.32
N LEU A 393 3.32 -15.79 4.98
CA LEU A 393 4.38 -16.36 4.16
C LEU A 393 5.54 -16.80 5.06
N HIS A 394 5.76 -18.10 5.17
CA HIS A 394 6.79 -18.68 6.06
C HIS A 394 8.10 -19.05 5.34
N GLY A 395 8.36 -18.47 4.16
CA GLY A 395 9.56 -18.75 3.36
C GLY A 395 9.29 -19.58 2.10
N GLU A 396 8.05 -19.71 1.71
CA GLU A 396 7.61 -20.41 0.51
C GLU A 396 8.11 -19.70 -0.76
N THR A 397 8.35 -20.48 -1.79
CA THR A 397 8.84 -19.98 -3.09
C THR A 397 7.73 -19.85 -4.14
N ALA A 398 6.46 -19.84 -3.73
CA ALA A 398 5.35 -19.68 -4.66
C ALA A 398 5.45 -18.36 -5.43
N PRO A 399 5.51 -18.38 -6.76
CA PRO A 399 5.71 -17.17 -7.56
C PRO A 399 4.45 -16.31 -7.68
N THR A 400 3.27 -16.86 -7.40
CA THR A 400 1.98 -16.15 -7.47
C THR A 400 1.10 -16.49 -6.27
N LEU A 401 0.18 -15.57 -5.93
CA LEU A 401 -0.80 -15.78 -4.87
C LEU A 401 -1.68 -17.00 -5.12
N GLU A 402 -2.07 -17.26 -6.37
CA GLU A 402 -2.89 -18.42 -6.73
C GLU A 402 -2.16 -19.73 -6.43
N GLN A 403 -0.87 -19.82 -6.77
CA GLN A 403 -0.06 -21.00 -6.45
C GLN A 403 0.17 -21.13 -4.94
N PHE A 404 0.38 -20.03 -4.23
CA PHE A 404 0.49 -20.02 -2.79
C PHE A 404 -0.76 -20.61 -2.13
N PHE A 405 -1.95 -20.10 -2.46
CA PHE A 405 -3.19 -20.63 -1.91
C PHE A 405 -3.48 -22.06 -2.36
N ALA A 406 -3.12 -22.44 -3.57
CA ALA A 406 -3.26 -23.81 -4.04
C ALA A 406 -2.38 -24.80 -3.26
N ASN A 407 -1.19 -24.38 -2.84
CA ASN A 407 -0.25 -25.23 -2.09
C ASN A 407 -0.60 -25.30 -0.61
N GLU A 408 -0.86 -24.15 0.03
CA GLU A 408 -0.95 -24.04 1.49
C GLU A 408 -2.39 -24.15 2.03
N TYR A 409 -3.39 -23.75 1.22
CA TYR A 409 -4.79 -23.64 1.67
C TYR A 409 -5.77 -24.53 0.90
N SER A 410 -5.28 -25.51 0.15
CA SER A 410 -6.14 -26.51 -0.48
C SER A 410 -6.14 -27.82 0.28
N SER A 411 -7.33 -28.42 0.45
CA SER A 411 -7.51 -29.76 0.96
C SER A 411 -8.36 -30.60 0.00
N LEU A 412 -8.49 -31.91 0.29
CA LEU A 412 -9.39 -32.77 -0.50
C LEU A 412 -10.86 -32.32 -0.44
N THR A 413 -11.24 -31.61 0.61
CA THR A 413 -12.61 -31.13 0.83
C THR A 413 -12.89 -29.81 0.14
N GLY A 414 -11.94 -28.91 0.16
CA GLY A 414 -12.14 -27.57 -0.39
C GLY A 414 -11.03 -26.58 -0.05
N ASN A 415 -11.36 -25.31 -0.07
CA ASN A 415 -10.44 -24.21 0.20
C ASN A 415 -10.47 -23.83 1.69
N MET A 416 -9.32 -23.83 2.33
CA MET A 416 -9.11 -23.49 3.74
C MET A 416 -8.92 -22.00 3.98
N HIS A 417 -8.66 -21.21 2.94
CA HIS A 417 -8.67 -19.74 3.03
C HIS A 417 -10.07 -19.22 2.71
N PHE A 418 -10.66 -18.51 3.66
CA PHE A 418 -12.02 -17.98 3.53
C PHE A 418 -12.05 -16.56 2.97
N GLY A 419 -10.98 -15.79 3.17
CA GLY A 419 -10.85 -14.42 2.63
C GLY A 419 -11.11 -14.33 1.11
N PRO A 420 -11.22 -13.12 0.54
CA PRO A 420 -11.20 -11.80 1.20
C PRO A 420 -12.39 -11.53 2.13
N TYR A 421 -12.15 -10.72 3.17
CA TYR A 421 -13.13 -10.32 4.17
C TYR A 421 -13.64 -8.91 3.93
N ARG A 422 -14.94 -8.70 4.18
CA ARG A 422 -15.57 -7.39 4.03
C ARG A 422 -15.29 -6.51 5.23
N VAL A 423 -14.90 -5.27 4.97
CA VAL A 423 -14.70 -4.23 5.98
C VAL A 423 -15.89 -3.29 5.98
N TYR A 424 -16.49 -3.10 7.14
CA TYR A 424 -17.63 -2.23 7.36
C TYR A 424 -17.20 -0.95 8.09
N SER A 425 -17.97 0.13 7.94
CA SER A 425 -17.81 1.30 8.80
C SER A 425 -18.12 0.94 10.26
N ALA A 426 -17.51 1.65 11.20
CA ALA A 426 -17.70 1.40 12.63
C ALA A 426 -19.18 1.49 13.10
N THR A 427 -20.03 2.17 12.35
CA THR A 427 -21.46 2.38 12.67
C THR A 427 -22.41 1.43 11.94
N ASP A 428 -21.91 0.59 11.02
CA ASP A 428 -22.77 -0.31 10.24
C ASP A 428 -23.07 -1.60 11.00
N THR A 429 -24.33 -1.75 11.41
CA THR A 429 -24.81 -2.93 12.16
C THR A 429 -24.94 -4.20 11.31
N ASN A 430 -24.84 -4.11 9.98
CA ASN A 430 -24.86 -5.28 9.10
C ASN A 430 -23.60 -6.14 9.25
N ALA A 431 -22.51 -5.58 9.74
CA ALA A 431 -21.25 -6.30 9.99
C ALA A 431 -21.47 -7.57 10.83
N THR A 432 -22.38 -7.54 11.82
CA THR A 432 -22.65 -8.67 12.73
C THR A 432 -23.46 -9.80 12.11
N LYS A 433 -24.00 -9.64 10.89
CA LYS A 433 -24.84 -10.63 10.19
C LYS A 433 -24.19 -11.20 8.94
N ASP A 434 -23.16 -10.54 8.43
CA ASP A 434 -22.46 -10.95 7.21
C ASP A 434 -21.36 -11.95 7.54
N MET A 435 -21.50 -13.18 7.05
CA MET A 435 -20.51 -14.25 7.28
C MET A 435 -19.11 -13.93 6.72
N GLU A 436 -19.03 -13.06 5.72
CA GLU A 436 -17.76 -12.63 5.10
C GLU A 436 -17.20 -11.36 5.76
N ALA A 437 -17.83 -10.82 6.82
CA ALA A 437 -17.30 -9.66 7.52
C ALA A 437 -16.01 -9.98 8.28
N LEU A 438 -15.04 -9.07 8.23
CA LEU A 438 -13.81 -9.17 9.02
C LEU A 438 -14.09 -9.27 10.51
N TYR A 439 -15.14 -8.60 10.99
CA TYR A 439 -15.60 -8.67 12.37
C TYR A 439 -15.82 -10.12 12.85
N GLN A 440 -16.41 -10.98 12.03
CA GLN A 440 -16.66 -12.39 12.37
C GLN A 440 -15.37 -13.18 12.53
N LEU A 441 -14.40 -12.91 11.67
CA LEU A 441 -13.08 -13.52 11.78
C LEU A 441 -12.38 -13.10 13.08
N LEU A 442 -12.39 -11.80 13.39
CA LEU A 442 -11.78 -11.26 14.61
C LEU A 442 -12.46 -11.81 15.88
N ASP A 443 -13.79 -11.92 15.89
CA ASP A 443 -14.54 -12.52 17.00
C ASP A 443 -14.15 -14.00 17.19
N CYS A 444 -14.08 -14.79 16.12
CA CYS A 444 -13.64 -16.18 16.18
C CYS A 444 -12.22 -16.31 16.74
N THR A 445 -11.30 -15.49 16.23
CA THR A 445 -9.89 -15.47 16.66
C THR A 445 -9.76 -15.11 18.13
N THR A 446 -10.53 -14.12 18.60
CA THR A 446 -10.57 -13.72 20.02
C THR A 446 -11.06 -14.86 20.91
N GLN A 447 -12.16 -15.55 20.52
CA GLN A 447 -12.67 -16.70 21.26
C GLN A 447 -11.65 -17.85 21.36
N PHE A 448 -10.85 -18.08 20.31
CA PHE A 448 -9.74 -19.04 20.34
C PHE A 448 -8.63 -18.59 21.28
N ASN A 449 -8.23 -17.32 21.25
CA ASN A 449 -7.17 -16.77 22.09
C ASN A 449 -7.52 -16.78 23.59
N GLU A 450 -8.77 -16.51 23.94
CA GLU A 450 -9.25 -16.59 25.33
C GLU A 450 -9.21 -18.00 25.92
N GLY A 451 -9.11 -19.05 25.11
CA GLY A 451 -9.06 -20.45 25.54
C GLY A 451 -10.35 -20.95 26.23
N LYS A 452 -11.41 -20.14 26.22
CA LYS A 452 -12.70 -20.50 26.87
C LYS A 452 -13.42 -21.62 26.12
N VAL A 453 -13.41 -21.58 24.80
CA VAL A 453 -14.10 -22.56 23.95
C VAL A 453 -13.32 -23.87 23.86
N MET A 454 -11.99 -23.81 23.70
CA MET A 454 -11.08 -24.95 23.73
C MET A 454 -9.65 -24.52 24.05
N ALA A 455 -8.81 -25.43 24.50
CA ALA A 455 -7.41 -25.13 24.80
C ALA A 455 -6.62 -24.88 23.50
N GLN A 456 -5.61 -24.03 23.55
CA GLN A 456 -4.80 -23.64 22.39
C GLN A 456 -4.17 -24.82 21.62
N ASN A 457 -3.76 -25.88 22.32
CA ASN A 457 -3.26 -27.09 21.66
C ASN A 457 -4.33 -27.78 20.81
N LYS A 458 -5.60 -27.74 21.24
CA LYS A 458 -6.73 -28.26 20.47
C LYS A 458 -7.07 -27.38 19.28
N VAL A 459 -6.90 -26.05 19.41
CA VAL A 459 -7.05 -25.14 18.27
C VAL A 459 -6.00 -25.42 17.20
N LYS A 460 -4.74 -25.66 17.59
CA LYS A 460 -3.66 -26.04 16.64
C LYS A 460 -3.90 -27.41 15.99
N GLU A 461 -4.44 -28.36 16.75
CA GLU A 461 -4.86 -29.68 16.22
C GLU A 461 -5.97 -29.56 15.17
N LEU A 462 -6.92 -28.63 15.37
CA LEU A 462 -8.02 -28.36 14.44
C LEU A 462 -7.52 -28.02 13.03
N ARG A 463 -6.41 -27.27 12.87
CA ARG A 463 -5.81 -26.98 11.56
C ARG A 463 -5.47 -28.24 10.78
N SER A 464 -4.89 -29.22 11.44
CA SER A 464 -4.55 -30.52 10.81
C SER A 464 -5.81 -31.32 10.47
N ILE A 465 -6.79 -31.30 11.36
CA ILE A 465 -8.07 -32.01 11.16
C ILE A 465 -8.86 -31.46 9.98
N LEU A 466 -8.79 -30.14 9.74
CA LEU A 466 -9.44 -29.51 8.60
C LEU A 466 -8.84 -29.94 7.24
N GLN A 467 -7.62 -30.47 7.23
CA GLN A 467 -7.01 -31.05 6.03
C GLN A 467 -7.47 -32.47 5.76
N ASP A 468 -8.04 -33.16 6.79
CA ASP A 468 -8.50 -34.54 6.73
C ASP A 468 -9.94 -34.66 6.16
N ASN A 469 -10.46 -35.88 6.23
CA ASN A 469 -11.79 -36.22 5.76
C ASN A 469 -12.88 -35.95 6.80
N GLU A 470 -14.16 -36.04 6.38
CA GLU A 470 -15.35 -35.74 7.20
C GLU A 470 -15.44 -36.63 8.47
N HIS A 471 -14.94 -37.85 8.44
CA HIS A 471 -14.93 -38.71 9.60
C HIS A 471 -14.06 -38.13 10.73
N MET A 472 -12.88 -37.62 10.42
CA MET A 472 -11.99 -37.02 11.40
C MET A 472 -12.59 -35.76 12.06
N TRP A 473 -13.32 -34.95 11.29
CA TRP A 473 -14.01 -33.78 11.86
C TRP A 473 -15.11 -34.18 12.82
N THR A 474 -15.86 -35.21 12.48
CA THR A 474 -16.95 -35.75 13.34
C THR A 474 -16.36 -36.25 14.65
N VAL A 475 -15.29 -37.05 14.58
CA VAL A 475 -14.60 -37.55 15.78
C VAL A 475 -14.07 -36.41 16.65
N PHE A 476 -13.48 -35.38 16.03
CA PHE A 476 -13.00 -34.20 16.76
C PHE A 476 -14.13 -33.43 17.46
N LEU A 477 -15.25 -33.19 16.79
CA LEU A 477 -16.40 -32.53 17.38
C LEU A 477 -17.02 -33.33 18.51
N GLU A 478 -17.08 -34.69 18.40
CA GLU A 478 -17.51 -35.57 19.49
C GLU A 478 -16.56 -35.51 20.68
N GLN A 479 -15.23 -35.47 20.43
CA GLN A 479 -14.25 -35.31 21.49
C GLN A 479 -14.42 -34.00 22.24
N LEU A 480 -14.68 -32.88 21.53
CA LEU A 480 -14.95 -31.59 22.17
C LEU A 480 -16.19 -31.66 23.05
N ARG A 481 -17.28 -32.25 22.56
CA ARG A 481 -18.53 -32.43 23.34
C ARG A 481 -18.32 -33.23 24.60
N ASN A 482 -17.50 -34.30 24.54
CA ASN A 482 -17.20 -35.17 25.68
C ASN A 482 -16.42 -34.47 26.81
N ILE A 483 -15.78 -33.34 26.51
CA ILE A 483 -15.04 -32.51 27.50
C ILE A 483 -15.73 -31.18 27.78
N ASP A 484 -17.03 -31.07 27.48
CA ASP A 484 -17.83 -29.84 27.61
C ASP A 484 -17.21 -28.62 26.94
N LYS A 485 -16.66 -28.84 25.73
CA LYS A 485 -16.11 -27.80 24.87
C LYS A 485 -16.84 -27.78 23.53
N SER A 486 -16.76 -26.64 22.83
CA SER A 486 -17.45 -26.43 21.56
C SER A 486 -16.58 -25.62 20.59
N MET A 487 -17.02 -25.54 19.35
CA MET A 487 -16.52 -24.54 18.41
C MET A 487 -16.95 -23.13 18.83
N PRO A 488 -16.20 -22.08 18.42
CA PRO A 488 -16.61 -20.69 18.66
C PRO A 488 -18.01 -20.41 18.14
N THR A 489 -18.78 -19.64 18.89
CA THR A 489 -20.09 -19.18 18.47
C THR A 489 -19.96 -17.81 17.82
N VAL A 490 -19.99 -17.78 16.50
CA VAL A 490 -19.82 -16.57 15.69
C VAL A 490 -21.12 -16.28 14.93
N ALA A 491 -21.60 -15.06 15.03
CA ALA A 491 -22.84 -14.67 14.35
C ALA A 491 -22.68 -14.82 12.82
N GLY A 492 -23.66 -15.39 12.15
CA GLY A 492 -23.62 -15.66 10.71
C GLY A 492 -22.81 -16.89 10.30
N TRP A 493 -22.15 -17.59 11.26
CA TRP A 493 -21.37 -18.81 10.99
C TRP A 493 -22.08 -20.11 11.37
N ASP A 494 -23.39 -20.10 11.53
CA ASP A 494 -24.16 -21.28 11.93
C ASP A 494 -23.89 -22.51 11.07
N ALA A 495 -23.66 -22.32 9.76
CA ALA A 495 -23.34 -23.41 8.83
C ALA A 495 -22.00 -24.11 9.12
N PHE A 496 -21.07 -23.45 9.83
CA PHE A 496 -19.74 -23.98 10.14
C PHE A 496 -19.66 -24.62 11.53
N GLN A 497 -20.55 -24.31 12.46
CA GLN A 497 -20.47 -24.77 13.84
C GLN A 497 -20.59 -26.30 13.96
N GLU A 498 -21.42 -26.93 13.15
CA GLU A 498 -21.66 -28.37 13.21
C GLU A 498 -20.79 -29.18 12.24
N LYS A 499 -20.39 -28.60 11.12
CA LYS A 499 -19.74 -29.32 10.02
C LYS A 499 -18.34 -28.85 9.69
N LEU A 500 -17.84 -27.78 10.33
CA LEU A 500 -16.54 -27.13 10.09
C LEU A 500 -16.35 -26.60 8.66
N TRP A 501 -17.13 -27.08 7.71
CA TRP A 501 -17.10 -26.74 6.29
C TRP A 501 -18.51 -26.43 5.80
N ALA A 502 -18.62 -25.43 4.94
CA ALA A 502 -19.88 -25.10 4.28
C ALA A 502 -19.66 -24.74 2.81
N LYS A 503 -20.72 -24.89 2.02
CA LYS A 503 -20.72 -24.50 0.61
C LYS A 503 -21.02 -23.01 0.50
N VAL A 504 -20.00 -22.20 0.20
CA VAL A 504 -20.11 -20.75 0.01
C VAL A 504 -19.75 -20.44 -1.44
N ASN A 505 -20.66 -19.75 -2.14
CA ASN A 505 -20.49 -19.40 -3.55
C ASN A 505 -20.14 -20.60 -4.44
N GLY A 506 -20.77 -21.75 -4.16
CA GLY A 506 -20.59 -22.99 -4.93
C GLY A 506 -19.35 -23.83 -4.58
N LYS A 507 -18.46 -23.36 -3.71
CA LYS A 507 -17.25 -24.05 -3.26
C LYS A 507 -17.31 -24.40 -1.78
N MET A 508 -16.73 -25.54 -1.40
CA MET A 508 -16.55 -25.90 0.01
C MET A 508 -15.45 -25.02 0.61
N ARG A 509 -15.73 -24.37 1.73
CA ARG A 509 -14.83 -23.44 2.41
C ARG A 509 -14.94 -23.56 3.93
N THR A 510 -13.89 -23.18 4.63
CA THR A 510 -13.86 -23.05 6.08
C THR A 510 -13.17 -21.74 6.49
N PRO A 511 -13.68 -20.99 7.47
CA PRO A 511 -13.04 -19.77 7.97
C PRO A 511 -12.08 -20.04 9.13
N TYR A 512 -12.06 -21.26 9.68
CA TYR A 512 -11.33 -21.56 10.91
C TYR A 512 -9.82 -21.55 10.73
N VAL A 513 -9.29 -21.88 9.53
CA VAL A 513 -7.83 -21.82 9.30
C VAL A 513 -7.33 -20.39 9.35
N ASP A 514 -8.04 -19.45 8.72
CA ASP A 514 -7.70 -18.03 8.79
C ASP A 514 -7.72 -17.52 10.24
N ALA A 515 -8.74 -17.93 11.03
CA ALA A 515 -8.84 -17.56 12.43
C ALA A 515 -7.70 -18.13 13.28
N ILE A 516 -7.30 -19.39 13.02
CA ILE A 516 -6.19 -20.06 13.74
C ILE A 516 -4.86 -19.37 13.44
N GLU A 517 -4.60 -19.07 12.18
CA GLU A 517 -3.34 -18.41 11.79
C GLU A 517 -3.28 -16.99 12.33
N LEU A 518 -4.40 -16.30 12.38
CA LEU A 518 -4.48 -14.94 12.88
C LEU A 518 -4.30 -14.85 14.42
N MET A 519 -4.44 -15.95 15.17
CA MET A 519 -4.31 -15.96 16.64
C MET A 519 -2.98 -15.37 17.12
N ASP A 520 -1.89 -15.68 16.45
CA ASP A 520 -0.55 -15.20 16.82
C ASP A 520 -0.31 -13.74 16.38
N TYR A 521 -1.19 -13.17 15.55
CA TYR A 521 -1.05 -11.86 14.91
C TYR A 521 -2.13 -10.84 15.31
N ILE A 522 -2.86 -11.09 16.39
CA ILE A 522 -3.79 -10.13 16.99
C ILE A 522 -3.37 -9.88 18.44
N LEU A 523 -3.28 -8.60 18.80
CA LEU A 523 -3.02 -8.18 20.16
C LEU A 523 -4.34 -7.86 20.88
N PRO A 524 -4.55 -8.38 22.11
CA PRO A 524 -5.69 -8.01 22.92
C PRO A 524 -5.64 -6.52 23.32
N GLY A 525 -6.80 -5.88 23.43
CA GLY A 525 -6.90 -4.48 23.84
C GLY A 525 -6.64 -3.45 22.74
N LEU A 526 -6.45 -3.88 21.50
CA LEU A 526 -6.36 -3.01 20.33
C LEU A 526 -7.70 -2.87 19.56
N GLU A 527 -8.77 -3.35 20.15
CA GLU A 527 -10.12 -3.27 19.56
C GLU A 527 -10.65 -1.84 19.48
#